data_c2dad3e371df8d9696bf4fdbb10d886f
#
_entry.id   c2dad3e371df8d9696bf4fdbb10d886f
#
_cell.length_a   1.000
_cell.length_b   1.000
_cell.length_c   1.000
_cell.angle_alpha   90.00
_cell.angle_beta   90.00
_cell.angle_gamma   90.00
#
_symmetry.space_group_name_H-M   'P 1'
#
loop_
_entity.id
_entity.type
_entity.pdbx_description
1 polymer ?
#
loop_
_entity_poly.entity_id
_entity_poly.type
_entity_poly.pdbx_seq_one_letter_code
_entity_poly.pdbx_strand_id
1 'polypeptide(L)'
;MKRMMVAGFAGAAAMMIGGALGAVSNQSYSSLAQPRPVMDINGGTMNPMIGGQAMLPGRNLLENIVASPEHTTLVAALRDSGLTDALKGGGQFTVFAPTNMALSTLPARAMGEDKAQLARMMGYLVVPGKYDSRALLKAIGEGGGQAKLRTVEGGVLVARMNGPTNVLLMDEKGATADIAIYDVYNKNGVMHVIDHMLEPAMAARQVASR
;
A
#
# COMPACT_ATOMS: atom_id res chain seq x y z
N MET A 1 -68.93 37.21 9.08
CA MET A 1 -68.52 38.37 9.88
C MET A 1 -67.04 38.27 10.19
N LYS A 2 -66.33 39.32 9.80
CA LYS A 2 -65.08 39.87 10.32
C LYS A 2 -63.80 39.00 10.30
N ARG A 3 -62.93 39.36 9.38
CA ARG A 3 -61.67 40.14 9.42
C ARG A 3 -60.45 39.26 9.79
N MET A 4 -59.58 38.90 8.86
CA MET A 4 -58.50 39.71 8.32
C MET A 4 -57.57 40.30 9.39
N MET A 5 -56.35 39.80 9.49
CA MET A 5 -55.19 40.66 9.68
C MET A 5 -53.90 39.97 9.20
N VAL A 6 -53.26 40.66 8.26
CA VAL A 6 -51.92 40.47 7.70
C VAL A 6 -50.95 41.28 8.54
N ALA A 7 -49.78 40.76 8.80
CA ALA A 7 -48.52 41.49 9.05
C ALA A 7 -47.39 40.46 8.88
N GLY A 8 -46.50 40.44 7.99
CA GLY A 8 -45.77 41.50 7.33
C GLY A 8 -44.64 42.04 8.22
N PHE A 9 -43.46 41.37 8.24
CA PHE A 9 -42.24 42.10 8.54
C PHE A 9 -41.06 41.48 7.78
N ALA A 10 -40.54 42.28 6.89
CA ALA A 10 -39.26 42.14 6.25
C ALA A 10 -38.15 42.58 7.25
N GLY A 11 -37.04 41.97 7.23
CA GLY A 11 -35.85 42.34 7.98
C GLY A 11 -34.64 41.65 7.43
N ALA A 12 -34.06 42.24 6.44
CA ALA A 12 -32.69 42.66 6.19
C ALA A 12 -31.58 41.65 6.52
N ALA A 13 -30.93 41.22 5.47
CA ALA A 13 -29.54 40.94 5.21
C ALA A 13 -28.55 41.32 6.31
N ALA A 14 -27.70 40.35 6.65
CA ALA A 14 -26.32 40.59 7.02
C ALA A 14 -25.48 39.52 6.39
N MET A 15 -24.88 39.88 5.29
CA MET A 15 -23.79 39.20 4.61
C MET A 15 -22.55 39.35 5.48
N MET A 16 -22.13 38.27 6.16
CA MET A 16 -20.81 38.18 6.72
C MET A 16 -20.05 37.14 5.94
N ILE A 17 -19.25 37.64 4.99
CA ILE A 17 -18.16 36.91 4.35
C ILE A 17 -17.07 36.76 5.42
N GLY A 18 -17.10 35.67 6.17
CA GLY A 18 -16.02 35.22 7.03
C GLY A 18 -15.42 33.99 6.39
N GLY A 19 -14.32 34.17 5.69
CA GLY A 19 -13.50 33.07 5.21
C GLY A 19 -12.96 32.26 6.37
N ALA A 20 -13.62 31.16 6.69
CA ALA A 20 -12.99 30.09 7.44
C ALA A 20 -12.37 29.15 6.42
N LEU A 21 -11.06 29.26 6.25
CA LEU A 21 -10.25 28.13 5.80
C LEU A 21 -10.53 27.00 6.80
N GLY A 22 -11.51 26.17 6.48
CA GLY A 22 -11.78 24.97 7.24
C GLY A 22 -10.57 24.09 7.18
N ALA A 23 -9.85 23.98 8.29
CA ALA A 23 -8.96 22.88 8.53
C ALA A 23 -9.77 21.63 8.25
N VAL A 24 -9.46 20.91 7.15
CA VAL A 24 -10.05 19.62 6.83
C VAL A 24 -9.63 18.73 7.99
N SER A 25 -10.57 18.54 8.92
CA SER A 25 -10.31 17.77 10.14
C SER A 25 -9.91 16.38 9.72
N ASN A 26 -8.81 15.90 10.27
CA ASN A 26 -8.22 14.56 10.09
C ASN A 26 -9.20 13.40 10.39
N GLN A 27 -10.44 13.70 10.72
CA GLN A 27 -11.49 12.71 10.98
C GLN A 27 -12.19 12.19 9.72
N SER A 28 -12.07 12.87 8.58
CA SER A 28 -12.79 12.48 7.35
C SER A 28 -12.26 11.21 6.70
N TYR A 29 -11.00 10.86 6.93
CA TYR A 29 -10.40 9.65 6.38
C TYR A 29 -10.70 8.38 7.19
N SER A 30 -11.11 8.53 8.45
CA SER A 30 -11.39 7.40 9.34
C SER A 30 -12.74 6.71 9.06
N SER A 31 -13.62 7.38 8.30
CA SER A 31 -14.98 6.89 7.99
C SER A 31 -15.12 6.28 6.58
N LEU A 32 -14.08 6.41 5.74
CA LEU A 32 -14.10 5.84 4.40
C LEU A 32 -13.85 4.34 4.51
N ALA A 33 -14.78 3.56 4.00
CA ALA A 33 -14.88 2.11 3.99
C ALA A 33 -13.52 1.39 4.12
N GLN A 34 -13.09 1.18 5.37
CA GLN A 34 -11.93 0.33 5.64
C GLN A 34 -12.30 -1.08 5.17
N PRO A 35 -11.45 -1.75 4.39
CA PRO A 35 -11.62 -3.16 4.16
C PRO A 35 -11.67 -3.84 5.54
N ARG A 36 -12.84 -4.34 5.91
CA ARG A 36 -13.01 -5.03 7.20
C ARG A 36 -12.24 -6.34 7.09
N PRO A 37 -11.38 -6.67 8.07
CA PRO A 37 -10.82 -8.00 8.10
C PRO A 37 -11.98 -9.00 8.12
N VAL A 38 -11.97 -9.94 7.19
CA VAL A 38 -12.95 -11.03 7.19
C VAL A 38 -12.64 -11.87 8.42
N MET A 39 -13.59 -11.95 9.37
CA MET A 39 -13.45 -12.77 10.56
C MET A 39 -14.01 -14.15 10.28
N ASP A 40 -13.33 -15.20 10.75
CA ASP A 40 -13.89 -16.54 10.76
C ASP A 40 -15.00 -16.66 11.83
N ILE A 41 -15.74 -17.79 11.81
CA ILE A 41 -16.82 -18.06 12.76
C ILE A 41 -16.36 -18.12 14.22
N ASN A 42 -15.04 -18.19 14.45
CA ASN A 42 -14.43 -18.21 15.78
C ASN A 42 -13.81 -16.84 16.15
N GLY A 43 -14.04 -15.78 15.34
CA GLY A 43 -13.53 -14.43 15.60
C GLY A 43 -12.05 -14.23 15.22
N GLY A 44 -11.43 -15.19 14.53
CA GLY A 44 -10.07 -15.06 13.99
C GLY A 44 -10.03 -14.17 12.74
N THR A 45 -8.91 -13.51 12.51
CA THR A 45 -8.67 -12.77 11.28
C THR A 45 -8.45 -13.75 10.13
N MET A 46 -9.37 -13.81 9.18
CA MET A 46 -9.18 -14.58 7.96
C MET A 46 -8.37 -13.75 6.95
N ASN A 47 -7.29 -14.34 6.48
CA ASN A 47 -6.60 -13.78 5.32
C ASN A 47 -7.42 -14.03 4.05
N PRO A 48 -7.30 -13.14 3.05
CA PRO A 48 -7.91 -13.36 1.74
C PRO A 48 -7.32 -14.59 1.05
N MET A 49 -8.08 -15.16 0.12
CA MET A 49 -7.58 -16.15 -0.81
C MET A 49 -6.86 -15.45 -1.97
N ILE A 50 -5.73 -16.02 -2.41
CA ILE A 50 -4.96 -15.51 -3.56
C ILE A 50 -4.81 -16.65 -4.56
N GLY A 51 -5.33 -16.45 -5.78
CA GLY A 51 -5.31 -17.49 -6.82
C GLY A 51 -6.00 -18.79 -6.38
N GLY A 52 -7.06 -18.69 -5.58
CA GLY A 52 -7.76 -19.87 -5.04
C GLY A 52 -7.07 -20.54 -3.86
N GLN A 53 -5.91 -20.05 -3.40
CA GLN A 53 -5.18 -20.59 -2.28
C GLN A 53 -5.40 -19.74 -1.01
N ALA A 54 -5.75 -20.39 0.10
CA ALA A 54 -5.90 -19.71 1.39
C ALA A 54 -4.53 -19.27 1.95
N MET A 55 -4.42 -17.99 2.31
CA MET A 55 -3.28 -17.45 3.02
C MET A 55 -3.46 -17.65 4.52
N LEU A 56 -2.44 -18.14 5.20
CA LEU A 56 -2.55 -18.49 6.61
C LEU A 56 -1.79 -17.52 7.51
N PRO A 57 -2.46 -16.90 8.52
CA PRO A 57 -1.80 -15.96 9.42
C PRO A 57 -0.71 -16.62 10.28
N GLY A 58 -0.80 -17.94 10.46
CA GLY A 58 0.20 -18.76 11.15
C GLY A 58 1.48 -19.03 10.37
N ARG A 59 1.57 -18.63 9.10
CA ARG A 59 2.76 -18.73 8.25
C ARG A 59 3.54 -17.42 8.26
N ASN A 60 4.84 -17.49 7.92
CA ASN A 60 5.60 -16.29 7.65
C ASN A 60 5.32 -15.75 6.22
N LEU A 61 5.79 -14.54 5.93
CA LEU A 61 5.60 -13.87 4.64
C LEU A 61 6.04 -14.77 3.47
N LEU A 62 7.24 -15.34 3.55
CA LEU A 62 7.77 -16.16 2.47
C LEU A 62 6.95 -17.45 2.26
N GLU A 63 6.49 -18.10 3.34
CA GLU A 63 5.67 -19.31 3.26
C GLU A 63 4.33 -19.07 2.56
N ASN A 64 3.69 -17.91 2.82
CA ASN A 64 2.47 -17.53 2.12
C ASN A 64 2.72 -17.14 0.67
N ILE A 65 3.80 -16.40 0.37
CA ILE A 65 4.18 -16.06 -1.01
C ILE A 65 4.44 -17.34 -1.82
N VAL A 66 5.17 -18.30 -1.25
CA VAL A 66 5.45 -19.61 -1.91
C VAL A 66 4.17 -20.43 -2.13
N ALA A 67 3.21 -20.34 -1.22
CA ALA A 67 1.94 -21.04 -1.36
C ALA A 67 1.00 -20.44 -2.42
N SER A 68 1.26 -19.20 -2.84
CA SER A 68 0.40 -18.48 -3.79
C SER A 68 0.75 -18.81 -5.25
N PRO A 69 -0.20 -19.32 -6.05
CA PRO A 69 0.03 -19.58 -7.47
C PRO A 69 0.19 -18.31 -8.31
N GLU A 70 -0.23 -17.16 -7.79
CA GLU A 70 -0.11 -15.87 -8.47
C GLU A 70 1.24 -15.18 -8.24
N HIS A 71 2.13 -15.74 -7.41
CA HIS A 71 3.42 -15.15 -7.05
C HIS A 71 4.62 -16.05 -7.36
N THR A 72 4.48 -17.01 -8.27
CA THR A 72 5.56 -17.96 -8.63
C THR A 72 6.80 -17.28 -9.17
N THR A 73 6.62 -16.23 -9.98
CA THR A 73 7.73 -15.42 -10.52
C THR A 73 8.41 -14.61 -9.40
N LEU A 74 7.63 -14.06 -8.48
CA LEU A 74 8.15 -13.36 -7.30
C LEU A 74 8.98 -14.29 -6.41
N VAL A 75 8.52 -15.53 -6.21
CA VAL A 75 9.27 -16.56 -5.45
C VAL A 75 10.63 -16.82 -6.08
N ALA A 76 10.69 -17.01 -7.40
CA ALA A 76 11.94 -17.20 -8.12
C ALA A 76 12.88 -15.99 -7.92
N ALA A 77 12.35 -14.77 -8.13
CA ALA A 77 13.10 -13.53 -7.97
C ALA A 77 13.63 -13.33 -6.53
N LEU A 78 12.82 -13.64 -5.51
CA LEU A 78 13.25 -13.56 -4.10
C LEU A 78 14.36 -14.57 -3.77
N ARG A 79 14.32 -15.77 -4.36
CA ARG A 79 15.38 -16.77 -4.19
C ARG A 79 16.67 -16.33 -4.86
N ASP A 80 16.59 -15.89 -6.10
CA ASP A 80 17.74 -15.48 -6.89
C ASP A 80 18.41 -14.21 -6.35
N SER A 81 17.62 -13.31 -5.74
CA SER A 81 18.10 -12.10 -5.07
C SER A 81 18.75 -12.34 -3.71
N GLY A 82 18.59 -13.53 -3.11
CA GLY A 82 19.09 -13.85 -1.76
C GLY A 82 18.31 -13.21 -0.60
N LEU A 83 17.15 -12.60 -0.85
CA LEU A 83 16.31 -11.94 0.19
C LEU A 83 15.46 -12.91 0.99
N THR A 84 15.43 -14.19 0.63
CA THR A 84 14.61 -15.21 1.32
C THR A 84 14.91 -15.31 2.81
N ASP A 85 16.19 -15.22 3.21
CA ASP A 85 16.59 -15.35 4.61
C ASP A 85 16.24 -14.10 5.43
N ALA A 86 16.32 -12.93 4.81
CA ALA A 86 15.86 -11.67 5.43
C ALA A 86 14.35 -11.72 5.75
N LEU A 87 13.54 -12.26 4.84
CA LEU A 87 12.08 -12.39 5.00
C LEU A 87 11.67 -13.53 5.95
N LYS A 88 12.55 -14.47 6.26
CA LYS A 88 12.34 -15.49 7.31
C LYS A 88 12.66 -14.98 8.70
N GLY A 89 13.48 -13.94 8.80
CA GLY A 89 13.97 -13.39 10.06
C GLY A 89 12.87 -12.85 10.97
N GLY A 90 13.26 -12.54 12.21
CA GLY A 90 12.33 -12.10 13.27
C GLY A 90 11.85 -10.64 13.18
N GLY A 91 12.15 -9.92 12.10
CA GLY A 91 11.68 -8.55 11.88
C GLY A 91 10.22 -8.51 11.43
N GLN A 92 9.56 -7.37 11.67
CA GLN A 92 8.24 -7.09 11.10
C GLN A 92 8.44 -6.39 9.75
N PHE A 93 7.79 -6.89 8.71
CA PHE A 93 7.91 -6.34 7.37
C PHE A 93 6.53 -6.13 6.73
N THR A 94 6.47 -5.19 5.82
CA THR A 94 5.39 -5.07 4.85
C THR A 94 5.93 -5.39 3.47
N VAL A 95 5.32 -6.35 2.79
CA VAL A 95 5.71 -6.74 1.43
C VAL A 95 4.61 -6.32 0.47
N PHE A 96 4.98 -5.53 -0.53
CA PHE A 96 4.12 -5.23 -1.68
C PHE A 96 4.43 -6.25 -2.76
N ALA A 97 3.57 -7.27 -2.88
CA ALA A 97 3.80 -8.44 -3.71
C ALA A 97 3.16 -8.26 -5.10
N PRO A 98 3.94 -8.03 -6.16
CA PRO A 98 3.41 -7.99 -7.53
C PRO A 98 2.99 -9.38 -7.99
N THR A 99 1.87 -9.46 -8.69
CA THR A 99 1.40 -10.70 -9.32
C THR A 99 2.35 -11.15 -10.45
N ASN A 100 2.21 -12.40 -10.89
CA ASN A 100 2.93 -12.88 -12.08
C ASN A 100 2.67 -11.99 -13.30
N MET A 101 1.44 -11.49 -13.44
CA MET A 101 1.08 -10.56 -14.52
C MET A 101 1.81 -9.23 -14.39
N ALA A 102 1.85 -8.65 -13.19
CA ALA A 102 2.60 -7.42 -12.94
C ALA A 102 4.09 -7.58 -13.28
N LEU A 103 4.70 -8.70 -12.91
CA LEU A 103 6.10 -9.00 -13.22
C LEU A 103 6.35 -9.29 -14.71
N SER A 104 5.37 -9.80 -15.44
CA SER A 104 5.51 -10.08 -16.88
C SER A 104 5.68 -8.82 -17.73
N THR A 105 5.36 -7.64 -17.19
CA THR A 105 5.58 -6.35 -17.87
C THR A 105 7.06 -5.94 -17.89
N LEU A 106 7.88 -6.55 -17.03
CA LEU A 106 9.31 -6.29 -16.99
C LEU A 106 10.04 -6.94 -18.17
N PRO A 107 11.06 -6.27 -18.72
CA PRO A 107 11.94 -6.92 -19.70
C PRO A 107 12.63 -8.14 -19.07
N ALA A 108 12.75 -9.23 -19.82
CA ALA A 108 13.37 -10.48 -19.34
C ALA A 108 14.77 -10.26 -18.72
N ARG A 109 15.57 -9.33 -19.29
CA ARG A 109 16.87 -8.93 -18.76
C ARG A 109 16.83 -8.34 -17.33
N ALA A 110 15.71 -7.74 -16.93
CA ALA A 110 15.56 -7.17 -15.59
C ALA A 110 15.43 -8.27 -14.52
N MET A 111 15.03 -9.46 -14.92
CA MET A 111 14.79 -10.60 -14.03
C MET A 111 15.96 -11.61 -13.96
N GLY A 112 16.98 -11.49 -14.81
CA GLY A 112 17.93 -12.60 -14.93
C GLY A 112 19.42 -12.28 -15.06
N GLU A 113 19.81 -11.07 -15.45
CA GLU A 113 21.22 -10.83 -15.82
C GLU A 113 22.09 -10.27 -14.67
N ASP A 114 21.50 -9.58 -13.71
CA ASP A 114 22.23 -8.95 -12.61
C ASP A 114 21.55 -9.24 -11.26
N LYS A 115 22.14 -10.14 -10.47
CA LYS A 115 21.63 -10.47 -9.13
C LYS A 115 21.57 -9.25 -8.20
N ALA A 116 22.51 -8.32 -8.33
CA ALA A 116 22.52 -7.12 -7.50
C ALA A 116 21.35 -6.21 -7.86
N GLN A 117 21.05 -6.06 -9.15
CA GLN A 117 19.88 -5.31 -9.62
C GLN A 117 18.58 -5.98 -9.16
N LEU A 118 18.47 -7.30 -9.29
CA LEU A 118 17.33 -8.06 -8.83
C LEU A 118 17.12 -7.92 -7.31
N ALA A 119 18.20 -8.01 -6.53
CA ALA A 119 18.15 -7.82 -5.08
C ALA A 119 17.63 -6.41 -4.70
N ARG A 120 18.04 -5.38 -5.43
CA ARG A 120 17.55 -4.02 -5.23
C ARG A 120 16.07 -3.89 -5.59
N MET A 121 15.65 -4.46 -6.70
CA MET A 121 14.24 -4.46 -7.11
C MET A 121 13.35 -5.18 -6.09
N MET A 122 13.78 -6.35 -5.63
CA MET A 122 13.04 -7.11 -4.61
C MET A 122 13.07 -6.41 -3.25
N GLY A 123 14.20 -5.84 -2.85
CA GLY A 123 14.34 -5.07 -1.61
C GLY A 123 13.50 -3.78 -1.61
N TYR A 124 13.24 -3.22 -2.80
CA TYR A 124 12.38 -2.05 -2.96
C TYR A 124 10.90 -2.33 -2.66
N LEU A 125 10.46 -3.57 -2.84
CA LEU A 125 9.10 -4.02 -2.53
C LEU A 125 8.89 -4.35 -1.04
N VAL A 126 9.93 -4.27 -0.23
CA VAL A 126 9.91 -4.62 1.19
C VAL A 126 10.12 -3.38 2.04
N VAL A 127 9.22 -3.11 2.95
CA VAL A 127 9.28 -1.98 3.89
C VAL A 127 9.41 -2.53 5.32
N PRO A 128 10.38 -2.07 6.11
CA PRO A 128 10.47 -2.42 7.52
C PRO A 128 9.25 -1.90 8.29
N GLY A 129 8.70 -2.72 9.18
CA GLY A 129 7.50 -2.39 9.93
C GLY A 129 6.23 -3.04 9.37
N LYS A 130 5.18 -2.99 10.16
CA LYS A 130 3.87 -3.55 9.81
C LYS A 130 2.92 -2.41 9.42
N TYR A 131 2.74 -2.21 8.14
CA TYR A 131 1.80 -1.24 7.56
C TYR A 131 0.59 -1.99 6.97
N ASP A 132 -0.35 -2.39 7.82
CA ASP A 132 -1.66 -2.83 7.34
C ASP A 132 -2.46 -1.65 6.78
N SER A 133 -3.62 -1.91 6.19
CA SER A 133 -4.46 -0.88 5.58
C SER A 133 -4.75 0.30 6.51
N ARG A 134 -4.95 0.04 7.80
CA ARG A 134 -5.21 1.07 8.81
C ARG A 134 -3.96 1.92 9.06
N ALA A 135 -2.80 1.28 9.18
CA ALA A 135 -1.54 1.98 9.37
C ALA A 135 -1.15 2.81 8.14
N LEU A 136 -1.41 2.30 6.92
CA LEU A 136 -1.23 3.04 5.68
C LEU A 136 -2.13 4.28 5.64
N LEU A 137 -3.43 4.14 5.89
CA LEU A 137 -4.38 5.25 5.90
C LEU A 137 -4.02 6.30 6.96
N LYS A 138 -3.61 5.86 8.14
CA LYS A 138 -3.13 6.74 9.20
C LYS A 138 -1.89 7.52 8.75
N ALA A 139 -0.89 6.84 8.21
CA ALA A 139 0.34 7.47 7.73
C ALA A 139 0.08 8.46 6.58
N ILE A 140 -0.85 8.15 5.67
CA ILE A 140 -1.28 9.06 4.59
C ILE A 140 -1.93 10.31 5.17
N GLY A 141 -2.82 10.15 6.16
CA GLY A 141 -3.47 11.27 6.83
C GLY A 141 -2.48 12.18 7.57
N GLU A 142 -1.57 11.59 8.33
CA GLU A 142 -0.53 12.32 9.08
C GLU A 142 0.48 13.00 8.14
N GLY A 143 0.73 12.42 6.96
CA GLY A 143 1.62 12.95 5.94
C GLY A 143 0.99 13.98 4.99
N GLY A 144 -0.20 14.51 5.30
CA GLY A 144 -0.86 15.54 4.48
C GLY A 144 -1.38 15.00 3.15
N GLY A 145 -1.87 13.74 3.12
CA GLY A 145 -2.43 13.10 1.94
C GLY A 145 -1.49 12.10 1.25
N GLN A 146 -0.26 11.96 1.76
CA GLN A 146 0.70 10.97 1.27
C GLN A 146 1.60 10.45 2.40
N ALA A 147 1.99 9.18 2.32
CA ALA A 147 2.95 8.57 3.23
C ALA A 147 4.22 8.18 2.47
N LYS A 148 5.38 8.52 3.02
CA LYS A 148 6.69 8.08 2.49
C LYS A 148 7.15 6.85 3.26
N LEU A 149 7.21 5.73 2.57
CA LEU A 149 7.61 4.44 3.11
C LEU A 149 9.05 4.15 2.67
N ARG A 150 9.97 4.07 3.63
CA ARG A 150 11.36 3.74 3.32
C ARG A 150 11.50 2.23 3.15
N THR A 151 12.07 1.80 2.03
CA THR A 151 12.24 0.39 1.70
C THR A 151 13.53 -0.20 2.29
N VAL A 152 13.62 -1.52 2.32
CA VAL A 152 14.84 -2.24 2.78
C VAL A 152 16.04 -1.93 1.91
N GLU A 153 15.83 -1.69 0.63
CA GLU A 153 16.86 -1.27 -0.32
C GLU A 153 17.35 0.16 -0.05
N GLY A 154 16.56 0.97 0.65
CA GLY A 154 16.87 2.35 1.02
C GLY A 154 16.15 3.42 0.21
N GLY A 155 15.45 3.05 -0.86
CA GLY A 155 14.59 3.92 -1.64
C GLY A 155 13.29 4.28 -0.92
N VAL A 156 12.44 5.05 -1.58
CA VAL A 156 11.17 5.54 -1.01
C VAL A 156 9.99 5.18 -1.91
N LEU A 157 9.01 4.49 -1.34
CA LEU A 157 7.67 4.36 -1.92
C LEU A 157 6.77 5.45 -1.35
N VAL A 158 5.96 6.07 -2.19
CA VAL A 158 4.95 7.03 -1.76
C VAL A 158 3.58 6.39 -1.85
N ALA A 159 2.90 6.25 -0.72
CA ALA A 159 1.51 5.81 -0.67
C ALA A 159 0.58 7.02 -0.60
N ARG A 160 -0.48 7.03 -1.40
CA ARG A 160 -1.51 8.07 -1.41
C ARG A 160 -2.88 7.47 -1.71
N MET A 161 -3.94 8.19 -1.41
CA MET A 161 -5.29 7.75 -1.78
C MET A 161 -5.50 7.87 -3.29
N ASN A 162 -6.09 6.82 -3.88
CA ASN A 162 -6.63 6.80 -5.23
C ASN A 162 -8.14 6.62 -5.13
N GLY A 163 -8.86 7.73 -5.12
CA GLY A 163 -10.28 7.73 -4.80
C GLY A 163 -10.57 7.53 -3.30
N PRO A 164 -11.81 7.16 -2.94
CA PRO A 164 -12.23 7.12 -1.54
C PRO A 164 -11.75 5.88 -0.77
N THR A 165 -11.41 4.79 -1.45
CA THR A 165 -11.21 3.49 -0.80
C THR A 165 -9.92 2.78 -1.18
N ASN A 166 -9.19 3.25 -2.19
CA ASN A 166 -7.99 2.58 -2.67
C ASN A 166 -6.72 3.36 -2.36
N VAL A 167 -5.63 2.64 -2.10
CA VAL A 167 -4.29 3.21 -1.93
C VAL A 167 -3.47 2.93 -3.17
N LEU A 168 -2.93 3.99 -3.74
CA LEU A 168 -1.97 3.97 -4.83
C LEU A 168 -0.57 4.09 -4.27
N LEU A 169 0.30 3.22 -4.70
CA LEU A 169 1.74 3.31 -4.46
C LEU A 169 2.40 3.97 -5.67
N MET A 170 3.38 4.80 -5.42
CA MET A 170 4.18 5.45 -6.46
C MET A 170 5.65 5.26 -6.15
N ASP A 171 6.42 4.89 -7.14
CA ASP A 171 7.86 4.76 -7.04
C ASP A 171 8.60 6.07 -7.33
N GLU A 172 9.92 6.05 -7.22
CA GLU A 172 10.79 7.20 -7.46
C GLU A 172 10.88 7.61 -8.93
N LYS A 173 10.42 6.76 -9.86
CA LYS A 173 10.35 7.05 -11.29
C LYS A 173 8.99 7.61 -11.70
N GLY A 174 8.02 7.62 -10.78
CA GLY A 174 6.64 8.05 -11.01
C GLY A 174 5.73 6.93 -11.54
N ALA A 175 6.20 5.69 -11.62
CA ALA A 175 5.32 4.55 -11.90
C ALA A 175 4.43 4.28 -10.70
N THR A 176 3.23 3.79 -10.97
CA THR A 176 2.20 3.60 -9.95
C THR A 176 1.66 2.18 -9.95
N ALA A 177 1.28 1.70 -8.79
CA ALA A 177 0.60 0.42 -8.59
C ALA A 177 -0.57 0.57 -7.62
N ASP A 178 -1.70 0.00 -7.95
CA ASP A 178 -2.82 -0.10 -7.03
C ASP A 178 -2.68 -1.34 -6.14
N ILE A 179 -3.12 -1.22 -4.89
CA ILE A 179 -3.22 -2.38 -4.01
C ILE A 179 -4.50 -3.13 -4.35
N ALA A 180 -4.35 -4.30 -4.96
CA ALA A 180 -5.46 -5.16 -5.36
C ALA A 180 -6.03 -5.99 -4.21
N ILE A 181 -5.15 -6.48 -3.31
CA ILE A 181 -5.54 -7.26 -2.13
C ILE A 181 -4.79 -6.71 -0.92
N TYR A 182 -5.55 -6.33 0.11
CA TYR A 182 -5.02 -5.79 1.35
C TYR A 182 -4.89 -6.87 2.43
N ASP A 183 -4.02 -6.59 3.40
CA ASP A 183 -4.03 -7.18 4.72
C ASP A 183 -3.92 -8.72 4.76
N VAL A 184 -3.00 -9.27 3.97
CA VAL A 184 -2.58 -10.67 4.15
C VAL A 184 -1.65 -10.73 5.36
N TYR A 185 -2.21 -11.06 6.51
CA TYR A 185 -1.47 -11.13 7.77
C TYR A 185 -0.56 -12.36 7.84
N ASN A 186 0.62 -12.17 8.39
CA ASN A 186 1.65 -13.19 8.54
C ASN A 186 2.30 -13.07 9.92
N LYS A 187 2.98 -14.12 10.40
CA LYS A 187 3.70 -14.08 11.67
C LYS A 187 4.69 -12.92 11.78
N ASN A 188 5.38 -12.61 10.69
CA ASN A 188 6.42 -11.61 10.64
C ASN A 188 6.06 -10.39 9.78
N GLY A 189 4.76 -10.06 9.64
CA GLY A 189 4.35 -8.84 8.97
C GLY A 189 3.03 -8.93 8.23
N VAL A 190 2.90 -8.11 7.22
CA VAL A 190 1.72 -8.04 6.35
C VAL A 190 2.16 -8.00 4.89
N MET A 191 1.37 -8.61 4.02
CA MET A 191 1.56 -8.55 2.57
C MET A 191 0.36 -7.85 1.93
N HIS A 192 0.63 -7.03 0.94
CA HIS A 192 -0.37 -6.45 0.05
C HIS A 192 -0.05 -6.88 -1.38
N VAL A 193 -1.05 -7.34 -2.11
CA VAL A 193 -0.88 -7.68 -3.54
C VAL A 193 -1.04 -6.42 -4.37
N ILE A 194 -0.11 -6.19 -5.28
CA ILE A 194 -0.13 -5.06 -6.21
C ILE A 194 -0.24 -5.51 -7.65
N ASP A 195 -0.89 -4.68 -8.45
CA ASP A 195 -1.22 -4.97 -9.87
C ASP A 195 -0.11 -4.59 -10.87
N HIS A 196 0.84 -3.73 -10.45
CA HIS A 196 1.96 -3.29 -11.28
C HIS A 196 3.28 -3.40 -10.50
N MET A 197 4.38 -3.56 -11.26
CA MET A 197 5.72 -3.55 -10.67
C MET A 197 6.17 -2.13 -10.36
N LEU A 198 6.83 -1.96 -9.21
CA LEU A 198 7.46 -0.71 -8.79
C LEU A 198 8.98 -0.91 -8.75
N GLU A 199 9.70 0.08 -9.21
CA GLU A 199 11.15 0.00 -9.36
C GLU A 199 11.87 1.14 -8.63
N PRO A 200 13.03 0.88 -7.99
CA PRO A 200 13.85 1.95 -7.44
C PRO A 200 14.38 2.85 -8.54
N ALA A 201 14.67 4.10 -8.21
CA ALA A 201 15.49 4.93 -9.08
C ALA A 201 16.83 4.22 -9.28
N MET A 202 17.27 4.10 -10.54
CA MET A 202 18.63 3.61 -10.80
C MET A 202 19.59 4.57 -10.12
N ALA A 203 20.34 4.10 -9.12
CA ALA A 203 21.46 4.87 -8.58
C ALA A 203 22.33 5.26 -9.79
N ALA A 204 22.51 6.55 -10.01
CA ALA A 204 23.45 7.02 -10.99
C ALA A 204 24.78 6.30 -10.68
N ARG A 205 25.27 5.49 -11.63
CA ARG A 205 26.62 4.97 -11.54
C ARG A 205 27.50 6.18 -11.29
N GLN A 206 28.06 6.31 -10.09
CA GLN A 206 29.21 7.17 -9.90
C GLN A 206 30.27 6.63 -10.83
N VAL A 207 30.37 7.24 -11.99
CA VAL A 207 31.54 7.10 -12.83
C VAL A 207 32.66 7.72 -12.00
N ALA A 208 33.36 6.87 -11.26
CA ALA A 208 34.62 7.27 -10.64
C ALA A 208 35.53 7.66 -11.80
N SER A 209 35.61 8.97 -12.06
CA SER A 209 36.66 9.53 -12.88
C SER A 209 37.98 9.24 -12.18
N ARG A 210 38.74 8.32 -12.74
CA ARG A 210 40.18 8.16 -12.47
C ARG A 210 40.95 9.22 -13.24
#